data_2f64599a6ee5980f6ba05852217d8bf4
#
_entry.id   2f64599a6ee5980f6ba05852217d8bf4
#
_cell.length_a   1.000
_cell.length_b   1.000
_cell.length_c   1.000
_cell.angle_alpha   90.00
_cell.angle_beta   90.00
_cell.angle_gamma   90.00
#
_symmetry.space_group_name_H-M   'P 1'
#
loop_
_entity.id
_entity.type
_entity.pdbx_description
1 polymer ?
#
loop_
_entity_poly.entity_id
_entity_poly.type
_entity_poly.pdbx_seq_one_letter_code
_entity_poly.pdbx_strand_id
1 'polypeptide(L)'
;MHRTENVELTVVCLLEDGGKVLLQNRKKEDWHGWALPGGHVAPGESFVDAVIREMREETGLTIRNPKLVGVKQFPIEAGRYVVLLFKAVEWAGTLTSSEEGEMKWVEYSQLPSLKTVDDLEEMLHMMNAPGLTEFQYLLLQ
;
A
#
# COMPACT_ATOMS: atom_id res chain seq x y z
N MET A 1 6.94 12.15 -31.04
CA MET A 1 7.17 11.22 -29.94
C MET A 1 6.49 11.72 -28.67
N HIS A 2 5.72 10.88 -28.06
CA HIS A 2 5.06 11.24 -26.81
C HIS A 2 5.95 10.96 -25.62
N ARG A 3 6.04 11.93 -24.73
CA ARG A 3 6.79 11.79 -23.48
C ARG A 3 5.86 11.56 -22.29
N THR A 4 4.59 11.45 -22.53
CA THR A 4 3.59 11.23 -21.49
C THR A 4 2.96 9.86 -21.68
N GLU A 5 2.45 9.32 -20.59
CA GLU A 5 1.68 8.09 -20.62
C GLU A 5 0.60 8.17 -19.54
N ASN A 6 -0.43 7.36 -19.70
CA ASN A 6 -1.48 7.27 -18.70
C ASN A 6 -0.99 6.45 -17.51
N VAL A 7 -1.22 6.95 -16.32
CA VAL A 7 -0.90 6.20 -15.10
C VAL A 7 -2.06 6.31 -14.11
N GLU A 8 -2.27 5.21 -13.40
CA GLU A 8 -3.12 5.20 -12.22
C GLU A 8 -2.19 5.32 -11.01
N LEU A 9 -2.34 6.41 -10.26
CA LEU A 9 -1.47 6.69 -9.11
C LEU A 9 -2.15 6.28 -7.82
N THR A 10 -1.48 5.42 -7.06
CA THR A 10 -1.96 4.97 -5.76
C THR A 10 -0.85 5.08 -4.73
N VAL A 11 -1.25 5.03 -3.47
CA VAL A 11 -0.33 5.03 -2.32
C VAL A 11 -0.73 3.93 -1.38
N VAL A 12 0.25 3.31 -0.73
CA VAL A 12 0.02 2.42 0.40
C VAL A 12 0.99 2.79 1.51
N CYS A 13 0.69 2.39 2.73
CA CYS A 13 1.57 2.67 3.86
C CYS A 13 1.80 1.43 4.71
N LEU A 14 3.06 1.15 5.00
CA LEU A 14 3.49 0.09 5.90
C LEU A 14 3.61 0.66 7.31
N LEU A 15 2.83 0.11 8.23
CA LEU A 15 2.99 0.33 9.66
C LEU A 15 3.34 -0.99 10.31
N GLU A 16 4.37 -0.97 11.15
CA GLU A 16 4.81 -2.16 11.88
C GLU A 16 4.85 -1.86 13.38
N ASP A 17 4.42 -2.82 14.19
CA ASP A 17 4.42 -2.69 15.63
C ASP A 17 4.66 -4.07 16.26
N GLY A 18 5.84 -4.23 16.88
CA GLY A 18 6.17 -5.45 17.62
C GLY A 18 6.08 -6.73 16.81
N GLY A 19 6.60 -6.74 15.60
CA GLY A 19 6.57 -7.92 14.73
C GLY A 19 5.25 -8.10 14.00
N LYS A 20 4.36 -7.13 14.10
CA LYS A 20 3.07 -7.15 13.42
C LYS A 20 3.02 -6.07 12.35
N VAL A 21 2.26 -6.32 11.30
CA VAL A 21 2.02 -5.38 10.22
C VAL A 21 0.53 -5.10 10.13
N LEU A 22 0.18 -3.83 9.87
CA LEU A 22 -1.22 -3.46 9.71
C LEU A 22 -1.68 -3.80 8.30
N LEU A 23 -2.70 -4.64 8.19
CA LEU A 23 -3.24 -5.08 6.91
C LEU A 23 -4.75 -4.88 6.87
N GLN A 24 -5.26 -4.75 5.66
CA GLN A 24 -6.67 -4.68 5.37
C GLN A 24 -7.10 -5.93 4.61
N ASN A 25 -8.19 -6.55 5.04
CA ASN A 25 -8.76 -7.67 4.30
C ASN A 25 -9.72 -7.12 3.24
N ARG A 26 -9.20 -6.96 2.01
CA ARG A 26 -9.95 -6.33 0.92
C ARG A 26 -11.14 -7.18 0.52
N LYS A 27 -12.28 -6.53 0.28
CA LYS A 27 -13.53 -7.18 -0.10
C LYS A 27 -13.84 -7.07 -1.60
N LYS A 28 -13.03 -6.34 -2.37
CA LYS A 28 -13.26 -6.16 -3.80
C LYS A 28 -13.04 -7.48 -4.55
N GLU A 29 -13.97 -7.81 -5.43
CA GLU A 29 -13.94 -9.07 -6.19
C GLU A 29 -12.67 -9.24 -7.02
N ASP A 30 -12.20 -8.15 -7.62
CA ASP A 30 -11.03 -8.20 -8.51
C ASP A 30 -9.74 -8.39 -7.75
N TRP A 31 -9.70 -8.04 -6.48
CA TRP A 31 -8.47 -7.90 -5.74
C TRP A 31 -8.73 -8.08 -4.26
N HIS A 32 -9.17 -9.25 -3.88
CA HIS A 32 -9.46 -9.51 -2.48
C HIS A 32 -8.33 -10.27 -1.80
N GLY A 33 -8.28 -10.15 -0.49
CA GLY A 33 -7.24 -10.71 0.35
C GLY A 33 -6.61 -9.64 1.21
N TRP A 34 -5.70 -10.06 2.08
CA TRP A 34 -4.99 -9.15 2.98
C TRP A 34 -3.96 -8.36 2.21
N ALA A 35 -3.96 -7.05 2.41
CA ALA A 35 -3.12 -6.11 1.68
C ALA A 35 -2.74 -4.93 2.56
N LEU A 36 -1.72 -4.18 2.16
CA LEU A 36 -1.41 -2.91 2.81
C LEU A 36 -2.56 -1.92 2.57
N PRO A 37 -2.93 -1.14 3.59
CA PRO A 37 -3.95 -0.11 3.40
C PRO A 37 -3.43 1.04 2.53
N GLY A 38 -4.35 1.68 1.82
CA GLY A 38 -4.03 2.81 0.96
C GLY A 38 -5.16 3.07 -0.02
N GLY A 39 -4.86 3.80 -1.09
CA GLY A 39 -5.86 4.12 -2.10
C GLY A 39 -5.31 5.04 -3.17
N HIS A 40 -6.21 5.63 -3.95
CA HIS A 40 -5.85 6.46 -5.08
C HIS A 40 -5.44 7.87 -4.67
N VAL A 41 -4.45 8.40 -5.36
CA VAL A 41 -4.08 9.82 -5.27
C VAL A 41 -5.10 10.63 -6.06
N ALA A 42 -5.66 11.66 -5.45
CA ALA A 42 -6.60 12.54 -6.14
C ALA A 42 -5.85 13.44 -7.14
N PRO A 43 -6.49 13.85 -8.23
CA PRO A 43 -5.83 14.76 -9.18
C PRO A 43 -5.31 16.02 -8.49
N GLY A 44 -4.02 16.32 -8.70
CA GLY A 44 -3.38 17.49 -8.11
C GLY A 44 -2.99 17.36 -6.65
N GLU A 45 -3.31 16.24 -6.02
CA GLU A 45 -2.98 16.03 -4.61
C GLU A 45 -1.50 15.64 -4.46
N SER A 46 -0.84 16.16 -3.41
CA SER A 46 0.52 15.70 -3.13
C SER A 46 0.50 14.24 -2.66
N PHE A 47 1.57 13.51 -2.95
CA PHE A 47 1.63 12.09 -2.58
C PHE A 47 1.64 11.90 -1.07
N VAL A 48 2.32 12.79 -0.35
CA VAL A 48 2.35 12.73 1.11
C VAL A 48 0.96 13.00 1.68
N ASP A 49 0.27 14.02 1.17
CA ASP A 49 -1.09 14.31 1.61
C ASP A 49 -2.03 13.15 1.29
N ALA A 50 -1.84 12.51 0.13
CA ALA A 50 -2.66 11.38 -0.28
C ALA A 50 -2.54 10.21 0.69
N VAL A 51 -1.31 9.83 1.06
CA VAL A 51 -1.12 8.68 1.96
C VAL A 51 -1.64 9.01 3.36
N ILE A 52 -1.47 10.24 3.83
CA ILE A 52 -2.01 10.63 5.14
C ILE A 52 -3.54 10.58 5.12
N ARG A 53 -4.16 11.10 4.07
CA ARG A 53 -5.62 11.08 3.91
C ARG A 53 -6.16 9.66 3.82
N GLU A 54 -5.56 8.83 2.95
CA GLU A 54 -6.01 7.45 2.76
C GLU A 54 -5.89 6.64 4.05
N MET A 55 -4.77 6.81 4.78
CA MET A 55 -4.60 6.08 6.04
C MET A 55 -5.66 6.48 7.05
N ARG A 56 -6.00 7.76 7.14
CA ARG A 56 -7.05 8.20 8.05
C ARG A 56 -8.41 7.63 7.65
N GLU A 57 -8.75 7.67 6.37
CA GLU A 57 -10.02 7.15 5.88
C GLU A 57 -10.15 5.64 6.06
N GLU A 58 -9.08 4.90 5.78
CA GLU A 58 -9.12 3.44 5.81
C GLU A 58 -8.88 2.84 7.18
N THR A 59 -8.08 3.50 8.02
CA THR A 59 -7.64 2.91 9.29
C THR A 59 -8.06 3.70 10.52
N GLY A 60 -8.45 4.96 10.37
CA GLY A 60 -8.69 5.84 11.50
C GLY A 60 -7.43 6.40 12.12
N LEU A 61 -6.26 6.04 11.59
CA LEU A 61 -4.99 6.49 12.16
C LEU A 61 -4.46 7.69 11.39
N THR A 62 -3.90 8.66 12.14
CA THR A 62 -3.21 9.80 11.56
C THR A 62 -1.73 9.52 11.61
N ILE A 63 -1.13 9.23 10.46
CA ILE A 63 0.31 8.97 10.36
C ILE A 63 1.07 10.29 10.27
N ARG A 64 2.31 10.28 10.76
CA ARG A 64 3.19 11.45 10.73
C ARG A 64 4.47 11.12 10.00
N ASN A 65 4.95 12.09 9.21
CA ASN A 65 6.22 12.01 8.50
C ASN A 65 6.39 10.69 7.71
N PRO A 66 5.42 10.33 6.87
CA PRO A 66 5.57 9.13 6.06
C PRO A 66 6.74 9.29 5.11
N LYS A 67 7.52 8.21 4.97
CA LYS A 67 8.70 8.21 4.13
C LYS A 67 8.47 7.32 2.92
N LEU A 68 8.74 7.83 1.73
CA LEU A 68 8.69 7.04 0.51
C LEU A 68 9.87 6.07 0.51
N VAL A 69 9.59 4.77 0.52
CA VAL A 69 10.62 3.74 0.56
C VAL A 69 10.74 2.95 -0.74
N GLY A 70 9.82 3.15 -1.67
CA GLY A 70 9.90 2.49 -2.95
C GLY A 70 8.68 2.73 -3.82
N VAL A 71 8.73 2.12 -5.00
CA VAL A 71 7.65 2.21 -5.98
C VAL A 71 7.40 0.82 -6.54
N LYS A 72 6.12 0.42 -6.62
CA LYS A 72 5.71 -0.75 -7.36
C LYS A 72 5.02 -0.27 -8.63
N GLN A 73 5.31 -0.88 -9.77
CA GLN A 73 4.62 -0.50 -10.99
C GLN A 73 4.48 -1.70 -11.92
N PHE A 74 3.43 -1.69 -12.71
CA PHE A 74 3.18 -2.75 -13.67
C PHE A 74 2.28 -2.22 -14.79
N PRO A 75 2.33 -2.84 -15.97
CA PRO A 75 1.51 -2.41 -17.09
C PRO A 75 0.04 -2.75 -16.85
N ILE A 76 -0.83 -1.84 -17.32
CA ILE A 76 -2.27 -2.08 -17.44
C ILE A 76 -2.65 -1.78 -18.89
N GLU A 77 -3.91 -2.04 -19.25
CA GLU A 77 -4.35 -1.97 -20.62
C GLU A 77 -4.05 -0.62 -21.32
N ALA A 78 -4.23 0.48 -20.60
CA ALA A 78 -4.08 1.81 -21.18
C ALA A 78 -2.91 2.60 -20.60
N GLY A 79 -1.94 1.95 -19.97
CA GLY A 79 -0.81 2.67 -19.38
C GLY A 79 -0.13 1.87 -18.28
N ARG A 80 0.15 2.53 -17.16
CA ARG A 80 0.76 1.86 -16.00
C ARG A 80 -0.01 2.12 -14.71
N TYR A 81 0.04 1.13 -13.84
CA TYR A 81 -0.42 1.25 -12.47
C TYR A 81 0.81 1.49 -11.60
N VAL A 82 0.79 2.57 -10.83
CA VAL A 82 1.93 2.97 -10.00
C VAL A 82 1.49 3.03 -8.56
N VAL A 83 2.18 2.30 -7.70
CA VAL A 83 1.94 2.30 -6.25
C VAL A 83 3.14 2.94 -5.58
N LEU A 84 2.92 4.05 -4.90
CA LEU A 84 3.95 4.70 -4.11
C LEU A 84 3.95 4.05 -2.73
N LEU A 85 5.08 3.47 -2.36
CA LEU A 85 5.22 2.67 -1.15
C LEU A 85 5.80 3.54 -0.04
N PHE A 86 4.94 3.87 0.93
CA PHE A 86 5.33 4.67 2.08
C PHE A 86 5.46 3.80 3.34
N LYS A 87 6.29 4.25 4.25
CA LYS A 87 6.43 3.66 5.57
C LYS A 87 6.35 4.77 6.61
N ALA A 88 5.60 4.54 7.69
CA ALA A 88 5.53 5.48 8.80
C ALA A 88 5.83 4.75 10.10
N VAL A 89 6.51 5.43 11.01
CA VAL A 89 6.86 4.88 12.33
C VAL A 89 6.12 5.59 13.45
N GLU A 90 5.42 6.67 13.14
CA GLU A 90 4.64 7.44 14.12
C GLU A 90 3.21 7.58 13.64
N TRP A 91 2.28 7.29 14.52
CA TRP A 91 0.87 7.49 14.26
C TRP A 91 0.10 7.66 15.57
N ALA A 92 -1.10 8.22 15.46
CA ALA A 92 -2.00 8.42 16.58
C ALA A 92 -3.42 8.08 16.13
N GLY A 93 -4.32 7.96 17.09
CA GLY A 93 -5.72 7.68 16.81
C GLY A 93 -6.11 6.26 17.19
N THR A 94 -7.33 5.89 16.84
CA THR A 94 -7.89 4.59 17.14
C THR A 94 -8.15 3.82 15.86
N LEU A 95 -7.63 2.59 15.79
CA LEU A 95 -7.82 1.73 14.63
C LEU A 95 -9.29 1.40 14.44
N THR A 96 -9.80 1.66 13.24
CA THR A 96 -11.17 1.31 12.84
C THR A 96 -11.10 0.61 11.49
N SER A 97 -12.17 -0.10 11.15
CA SER A 97 -12.30 -0.70 9.83
C SER A 97 -13.18 0.19 8.96
N SER A 98 -13.00 0.10 7.64
CA SER A 98 -13.83 0.83 6.68
C SER A 98 -14.73 -0.14 5.92
N GLU A 99 -15.58 0.42 5.04
CA GLU A 99 -16.43 -0.39 4.17
C GLU A 99 -15.61 -1.23 3.18
N GLU A 100 -14.38 -0.82 2.91
CA GLU A 100 -13.52 -1.53 1.96
C GLU A 100 -12.86 -2.77 2.55
N GLY A 101 -12.87 -2.92 3.87
CA GLY A 101 -12.35 -4.12 4.49
C GLY A 101 -12.03 -3.96 5.97
N GLU A 102 -11.86 -5.10 6.60
CA GLU A 102 -11.46 -5.17 8.00
C GLU A 102 -9.98 -4.83 8.15
N MET A 103 -9.65 -4.02 9.16
CA MET A 103 -8.26 -3.67 9.49
C MET A 103 -7.79 -4.51 10.67
N LYS A 104 -6.58 -5.06 10.57
CA LYS A 104 -6.06 -5.92 11.62
C LYS A 104 -4.53 -5.86 11.66
N TRP A 105 -3.98 -5.90 12.88
CA TRP A 105 -2.56 -6.13 13.08
C TRP A 105 -2.30 -7.62 12.95
N VAL A 106 -1.44 -8.00 12.00
CA VAL A 106 -1.15 -9.39 11.68
C VAL A 106 0.32 -9.67 11.95
N GLU A 107 0.60 -10.74 12.68
CA GLU A 107 1.98 -11.13 12.90
C GLU A 107 2.62 -11.60 11.60
N TYR A 108 3.88 -11.23 11.36
CA TYR A 108 4.60 -11.65 10.16
C TYR A 108 4.62 -13.17 10.03
N SER A 109 4.71 -13.89 11.14
CA SER A 109 4.71 -15.35 11.13
C SER A 109 3.41 -15.95 10.62
N GLN A 110 2.31 -15.20 10.63
CA GLN A 110 1.01 -15.68 10.18
C GLN A 110 0.78 -15.48 8.68
N LEU A 111 1.61 -14.66 8.02
CA LEU A 111 1.40 -14.31 6.61
C LEU A 111 1.30 -15.51 5.68
N PRO A 112 2.16 -16.55 5.81
CA PRO A 112 2.07 -17.70 4.90
C PRO A 112 0.76 -18.48 5.00
N SER A 113 0.03 -18.35 6.11
CA SER A 113 -1.23 -19.06 6.31
C SER A 113 -2.46 -18.23 5.90
N LEU A 114 -2.27 -16.96 5.56
CA LEU A 114 -3.36 -16.08 5.18
C LEU A 114 -3.48 -15.96 3.67
N LYS A 115 -4.70 -15.69 3.21
CA LYS A 115 -4.90 -15.34 1.82
C LYS A 115 -4.55 -13.87 1.65
N THR A 116 -3.39 -13.61 1.09
CA THR A 116 -2.90 -12.25 0.84
C THR A 116 -3.06 -11.93 -0.65
N VAL A 117 -3.04 -10.63 -0.97
CA VAL A 117 -2.90 -10.23 -2.37
C VAL A 117 -1.55 -10.70 -2.88
N ASP A 118 -1.46 -10.85 -4.21
CA ASP A 118 -0.22 -11.32 -4.83
C ASP A 118 0.95 -10.43 -4.46
N ASP A 119 2.09 -11.06 -4.20
CA ASP A 119 3.37 -10.39 -3.94
C ASP A 119 3.45 -9.56 -2.67
N LEU A 120 2.50 -9.74 -1.73
CA LEU A 120 2.56 -8.99 -0.49
C LEU A 120 3.85 -9.25 0.28
N GLU A 121 4.26 -10.50 0.44
CA GLU A 121 5.45 -10.83 1.22
C GLU A 121 6.72 -10.31 0.57
N GLU A 122 6.83 -10.42 -0.76
CA GLU A 122 7.96 -9.90 -1.53
C GLU A 122 8.04 -8.37 -1.41
N MET A 123 6.89 -7.70 -1.47
CA MET A 123 6.82 -6.26 -1.35
C MET A 123 7.22 -5.80 0.05
N LEU A 124 6.76 -6.48 1.09
CA LEU A 124 7.15 -6.17 2.47
C LEU A 124 8.66 -6.36 2.68
N HIS A 125 9.22 -7.42 2.10
CA HIS A 125 10.66 -7.64 2.15
C HIS A 125 11.41 -6.47 1.50
N MET A 126 10.98 -6.07 0.31
CA MET A 126 11.62 -4.97 -0.40
C MET A 126 11.53 -3.66 0.39
N MET A 127 10.36 -3.38 0.97
CA MET A 127 10.15 -2.13 1.71
C MET A 127 11.01 -2.04 2.96
N ASN A 128 11.44 -3.17 3.51
CA ASN A 128 12.27 -3.23 4.69
C ASN A 128 13.76 -3.46 4.39
N ALA A 129 14.11 -3.67 3.12
CA ALA A 129 15.48 -3.97 2.74
C ALA A 129 16.20 -2.70 2.26
N PRO A 130 17.32 -2.33 2.90
CA PRO A 130 18.10 -1.18 2.43
C PRO A 130 18.57 -1.39 0.99
N GLY A 131 18.44 -0.35 0.16
CA GLY A 131 18.92 -0.40 -1.21
C GLY A 131 17.96 -0.96 -2.23
N LEU A 132 16.81 -1.49 -1.83
CA LEU A 132 15.78 -1.93 -2.74
C LEU A 132 14.65 -0.90 -2.73
N THR A 133 14.37 -0.35 -3.91
CA THR A 133 13.41 0.76 -4.02
C THR A 133 12.36 0.57 -5.12
N GLU A 134 12.43 -0.53 -5.85
CA GLU A 134 11.47 -0.74 -6.93
C GLU A 134 11.04 -2.20 -7.03
N PHE A 135 9.74 -2.38 -7.32
CA PHE A 135 9.14 -3.67 -7.62
C PHE A 135 8.39 -3.52 -8.94
N GLN A 136 8.83 -4.25 -9.97
CA GLN A 136 8.22 -4.12 -11.29
C GLN A 136 7.74 -5.46 -11.84
N TYR A 137 6.52 -5.45 -12.36
CA TYR A 137 6.05 -6.54 -13.22
C TYR A 137 6.20 -6.10 -14.68
N LEU A 138 6.58 -7.03 -15.52
CA LEU A 138 6.75 -6.75 -16.95
C LEU A 138 5.54 -7.17 -17.79
N LEU A 139 4.65 -7.99 -17.23
CA LEU A 139 3.48 -8.48 -17.93
C LEU A 139 2.22 -7.91 -17.25
N LEU A 140 1.12 -7.87 -18.00
CA LEU A 140 -0.17 -7.46 -17.45
C LEU A 140 -0.63 -8.40 -16.33
N GLN A 141 -1.17 -7.80 -15.32
CA GLN A 141 -1.70 -8.53 -14.16
C GLN A 141 -3.17 -8.90 -14.38
#